data_958fa96a30cffaf42a7a64b561109e1e
#
_entry.id   958fa96a30cffaf42a7a64b561109e1e
#
_cell.length_a   1.000
_cell.length_b   1.000
_cell.length_c   1.000
_cell.angle_alpha   90.00
_cell.angle_beta   90.00
_cell.angle_gamma   90.00
#
_symmetry.space_group_name_H-M   'P 1'
#
loop_
_entity.id
_entity.type
_entity.pdbx_description
1 polymer ?
#
loop_
_entity_poly.entity_id
_entity_poly.type
_entity_poly.pdbx_seq_one_letter_code
_entity_poly.pdbx_strand_id
1 'polypeptide(L)'
;MKIERQFKELNFEEYKFFIENHKNYSDFNTLGLYRSISENNNINIEEQIFIRDYANQIFQKTFDFLQIKDPWTYLKVQTLGMELTNGDKEELWRKIRENQQAILKQKRIRHQNFGEYSKHNCGYETCPMNGIMIKQGSFMAEYEMSFGNICKYVQKQKSERIKSERRSENKIINEQLNLE
;
A
#
# COMPACT_ATOMS: atom_id res chain seq x y z
N MET A 1 -8.52 23.79 2.20
CA MET A 1 -9.97 23.55 1.93
C MET A 1 -10.28 22.06 2.19
N LYS A 2 -11.56 21.71 2.29
CA LYS A 2 -12.02 20.31 2.38
C LYS A 2 -12.98 20.03 1.21
N ILE A 3 -13.06 18.79 0.77
CA ILE A 3 -13.91 18.37 -0.37
C ILE A 3 -15.31 18.04 0.11
N GLU A 4 -15.78 18.11 1.22
CA GLU A 4 -17.13 17.94 1.79
C GLU A 4 -18.10 16.95 1.06
N ARG A 5 -17.68 16.35 -0.06
CA ARG A 5 -18.45 15.40 -0.89
C ARG A 5 -17.66 14.11 -1.10
N GLN A 6 -18.37 13.02 -1.35
CA GLN A 6 -17.73 11.74 -1.69
C GLN A 6 -17.30 11.74 -3.17
N PHE A 7 -16.11 11.24 -3.46
CA PHE A 7 -15.61 11.16 -4.85
C PHE A 7 -16.57 10.41 -5.79
N LYS A 8 -17.26 9.38 -5.32
CA LYS A 8 -18.23 8.63 -6.13
C LYS A 8 -19.46 9.42 -6.58
N GLU A 9 -19.66 10.62 -6.06
CA GLU A 9 -20.79 11.51 -6.41
C GLU A 9 -20.38 12.60 -7.40
N LEU A 10 -19.08 12.68 -7.73
CA LEU A 10 -18.54 13.69 -8.61
C LEU A 10 -18.88 13.39 -10.08
N ASN A 11 -19.03 14.44 -10.87
CA ASN A 11 -19.08 14.34 -12.31
C ASN A 11 -17.66 14.38 -12.92
N PHE A 12 -17.57 14.19 -14.23
CA PHE A 12 -16.30 14.13 -14.96
C PHE A 12 -15.42 15.39 -14.79
N GLU A 13 -16.01 16.59 -14.91
CA GLU A 13 -15.26 17.84 -14.79
C GLU A 13 -14.80 18.10 -13.33
N GLU A 14 -15.62 17.71 -12.36
CA GLU A 14 -15.25 17.79 -10.95
C GLU A 14 -14.06 16.87 -10.60
N TYR A 15 -14.00 15.67 -11.18
CA TYR A 15 -12.82 14.78 -11.01
C TYR A 15 -11.56 15.47 -11.50
N LYS A 16 -11.57 16.02 -12.72
CA LYS A 16 -10.42 16.74 -13.28
C LYS A 16 -10.00 17.89 -12.38
N PHE A 17 -10.98 18.71 -11.98
CA PHE A 17 -10.72 19.85 -11.11
C PHE A 17 -10.07 19.43 -9.78
N PHE A 18 -10.57 18.40 -9.10
CA PHE A 18 -10.00 17.95 -7.82
C PHE A 18 -8.64 17.27 -8.00
N ILE A 19 -8.41 16.56 -9.08
CA ILE A 19 -7.11 15.96 -9.40
C ILE A 19 -6.07 17.07 -9.61
N GLU A 20 -6.36 18.09 -10.37
CA GLU A 20 -5.47 19.24 -10.63
C GLU A 20 -5.16 20.01 -9.35
N ASN A 21 -6.18 20.26 -8.55
CA ASN A 21 -6.10 21.07 -7.36
C ASN A 21 -5.88 20.25 -6.06
N HIS A 22 -5.46 19.00 -6.16
CA HIS A 22 -5.38 18.07 -5.02
C HIS A 22 -4.60 18.62 -3.82
N LYS A 23 -3.56 19.43 -4.07
CA LYS A 23 -2.71 20.02 -3.01
C LYS A 23 -3.44 21.06 -2.15
N ASN A 24 -4.53 21.62 -2.65
CA ASN A 24 -5.32 22.64 -1.94
C ASN A 24 -6.30 22.01 -0.93
N TYR A 25 -6.49 20.69 -0.98
CA TYR A 25 -7.45 19.97 -0.16
C TYR A 25 -6.75 19.09 0.86
N SER A 26 -6.97 19.35 2.14
CA SER A 26 -6.33 18.62 3.24
C SER A 26 -6.85 17.19 3.41
N ASP A 27 -8.04 16.91 2.91
CA ASP A 27 -8.74 15.62 2.97
C ASP A 27 -8.71 14.85 1.65
N PHE A 28 -7.95 15.32 0.66
CA PHE A 28 -7.78 14.61 -0.60
C PHE A 28 -7.10 13.25 -0.37
N ASN A 29 -7.82 12.19 -0.69
CA ASN A 29 -7.36 10.82 -0.53
C ASN A 29 -7.26 10.11 -1.88
N THR A 30 -6.05 9.89 -2.35
CA THR A 30 -5.78 9.23 -3.64
C THR A 30 -6.32 7.79 -3.71
N LEU A 31 -6.33 7.06 -2.60
CA LEU A 31 -6.93 5.73 -2.55
C LEU A 31 -8.46 5.80 -2.71
N GLY A 32 -9.09 6.77 -2.04
CA GLY A 32 -10.52 7.05 -2.18
C GLY A 32 -10.88 7.47 -3.61
N LEU A 33 -10.02 8.27 -4.25
CA LEU A 33 -10.17 8.64 -5.66
C LEU A 33 -10.21 7.39 -6.57
N TYR A 34 -9.22 6.51 -6.48
CA TYR A 34 -9.17 5.31 -7.34
C TYR A 34 -10.33 4.35 -7.08
N ARG A 35 -10.74 4.16 -5.84
CA ARG A 35 -11.93 3.35 -5.51
C ARG A 35 -13.18 3.92 -6.16
N SER A 36 -13.36 5.24 -6.05
CA SER A 36 -14.54 5.91 -6.57
C SER A 36 -14.65 5.84 -8.10
N ILE A 37 -13.55 5.80 -8.85
CA ILE A 37 -13.58 5.68 -10.31
C ILE A 37 -14.38 4.44 -10.74
N SER A 38 -14.15 3.29 -10.08
CA SER A 38 -14.87 2.04 -10.39
C SER A 38 -16.25 1.92 -9.75
N GLU A 39 -16.60 2.79 -8.82
CA GLU A 39 -17.85 2.75 -8.05
C GLU A 39 -18.82 3.85 -8.45
N ASN A 40 -18.38 4.82 -9.25
CA ASN A 40 -19.20 5.96 -9.66
C ASN A 40 -20.07 5.59 -10.86
N ASN A 41 -21.39 5.67 -10.65
CA ASN A 41 -22.40 5.40 -11.68
C ASN A 41 -22.80 6.66 -12.47
N ASN A 42 -22.30 7.85 -12.09
CA ASN A 42 -22.64 9.12 -12.75
C ASN A 42 -21.76 9.41 -13.97
N ILE A 43 -20.72 8.62 -14.17
CA ILE A 43 -19.77 8.74 -15.28
C ILE A 43 -19.77 7.44 -16.10
N ASN A 44 -19.64 7.58 -17.40
CA ASN A 44 -19.57 6.43 -18.30
C ASN A 44 -18.18 5.76 -18.27
N ILE A 45 -18.06 4.59 -18.89
CA ILE A 45 -16.83 3.81 -18.85
C ILE A 45 -15.65 4.53 -19.55
N GLU A 46 -15.91 5.29 -20.59
CA GLU A 46 -14.88 6.04 -21.32
C GLU A 46 -14.33 7.18 -20.44
N GLU A 47 -15.21 7.86 -19.72
CA GLU A 47 -14.84 8.89 -18.75
C GLU A 47 -14.07 8.30 -17.57
N GLN A 48 -14.47 7.11 -17.08
CA GLN A 48 -13.73 6.40 -16.03
C GLN A 48 -12.30 6.07 -16.48
N ILE A 49 -12.14 5.57 -17.70
CA ILE A 49 -10.83 5.28 -18.30
C ILE A 49 -10.00 6.55 -18.40
N PHE A 50 -10.60 7.64 -18.90
CA PHE A 50 -9.92 8.92 -19.02
C PHE A 50 -9.46 9.45 -17.65
N ILE A 51 -10.35 9.44 -16.64
CA ILE A 51 -10.00 9.88 -15.27
C ILE A 51 -8.89 9.04 -14.69
N ARG A 52 -8.92 7.72 -14.88
CA ARG A 52 -7.85 6.81 -14.48
C ARG A 52 -6.51 7.23 -15.08
N ASP A 53 -6.47 7.41 -16.38
CA ASP A 53 -5.24 7.71 -17.11
C ASP A 53 -4.70 9.09 -16.72
N TYR A 54 -5.59 10.04 -16.56
CA TYR A 54 -5.26 11.37 -16.09
C TYR A 54 -4.73 11.37 -14.63
N ALA A 55 -5.39 10.64 -13.75
CA ALA A 55 -4.93 10.46 -12.37
C ALA A 55 -3.57 9.76 -12.32
N ASN A 56 -3.33 8.77 -13.20
CA ASN A 56 -2.06 8.05 -13.28
C ASN A 56 -0.89 8.96 -13.70
N GLN A 57 -1.10 9.94 -14.57
CA GLN A 57 -0.07 10.91 -14.93
C GLN A 57 0.43 11.70 -13.70
N ILE A 58 -0.45 11.99 -12.77
CA ILE A 58 -0.13 12.79 -11.57
C ILE A 58 0.27 11.90 -10.39
N PHE A 59 -0.39 10.77 -10.21
CA PHE A 59 -0.27 9.89 -9.03
C PHE A 59 0.33 8.52 -9.34
N GLN A 60 1.16 8.38 -10.40
CA GLN A 60 1.73 7.10 -10.83
C GLN A 60 2.29 6.27 -9.67
N LYS A 61 3.11 6.88 -8.82
CA LYS A 61 3.71 6.20 -7.66
C LYS A 61 2.68 5.64 -6.68
N THR A 62 1.55 6.34 -6.53
CA THR A 62 0.47 5.90 -5.65
C THR A 62 -0.33 4.79 -6.30
N PHE A 63 -0.56 4.88 -7.62
CA PHE A 63 -1.22 3.84 -8.38
C PHE A 63 -0.42 2.52 -8.34
N ASP A 64 0.88 2.58 -8.59
CA ASP A 64 1.77 1.42 -8.47
C ASP A 64 1.71 0.81 -7.06
N PHE A 65 1.64 1.66 -6.05
CA PHE A 65 1.57 1.23 -4.65
C PHE A 65 0.20 0.66 -4.26
N LEU A 66 -0.87 0.90 -5.02
CA LEU A 66 -2.16 0.25 -4.83
C LEU A 66 -2.07 -1.27 -4.92
N GLN A 67 -1.16 -1.81 -5.74
CA GLN A 67 -0.94 -3.26 -5.82
C GLN A 67 -0.65 -3.88 -4.45
N ILE A 68 -0.08 -3.12 -3.53
CA ILE A 68 0.19 -3.56 -2.16
C ILE A 68 -0.94 -3.19 -1.21
N LYS A 69 -1.41 -1.93 -1.28
CA LYS A 69 -2.41 -1.42 -0.33
C LYS A 69 -3.82 -1.96 -0.57
N ASP A 70 -4.22 -2.04 -1.82
CA ASP A 70 -5.56 -2.46 -2.23
C ASP A 70 -5.51 -3.08 -3.63
N PRO A 71 -5.04 -4.34 -3.73
CA PRO A 71 -4.86 -5.01 -5.02
C PRO A 71 -6.18 -5.21 -5.77
N TRP A 72 -7.32 -5.27 -5.07
CA TRP A 72 -8.62 -5.37 -5.71
C TRP A 72 -9.01 -4.09 -6.43
N THR A 73 -8.83 -2.94 -5.80
CA THR A 73 -9.04 -1.63 -6.45
C THR A 73 -8.07 -1.46 -7.63
N TYR A 74 -6.79 -1.84 -7.45
CA TYR A 74 -5.82 -1.82 -8.55
C TYR A 74 -6.31 -2.64 -9.73
N LEU A 75 -6.72 -3.90 -9.50
CA LEU A 75 -7.22 -4.78 -10.56
C LEU A 75 -8.44 -4.19 -11.26
N LYS A 76 -9.46 -3.75 -10.51
CA LYS A 76 -10.68 -3.15 -11.07
C LYS A 76 -10.38 -1.92 -11.94
N VAL A 77 -9.56 -1.02 -11.44
CA VAL A 77 -9.22 0.22 -12.14
C VAL A 77 -8.33 -0.06 -13.35
N GLN A 78 -7.39 -1.01 -13.25
CA GLN A 78 -6.53 -1.41 -14.36
C GLN A 78 -7.31 -2.04 -15.51
N THR A 79 -8.37 -2.77 -15.19
CA THR A 79 -9.16 -3.54 -16.16
C THR A 79 -10.47 -2.88 -16.57
N LEU A 80 -10.63 -1.59 -16.31
CA LEU A 80 -11.80 -0.82 -16.74
C LEU A 80 -12.02 -0.96 -18.24
N GLY A 81 -13.25 -1.32 -18.64
CA GLY A 81 -13.63 -1.49 -20.03
C GLY A 81 -13.11 -2.79 -20.70
N MET A 82 -12.45 -3.67 -19.97
CA MET A 82 -11.93 -4.93 -20.51
C MET A 82 -12.84 -6.10 -20.13
N GLU A 83 -13.18 -6.93 -21.10
CA GLU A 83 -13.78 -8.24 -20.86
C GLU A 83 -12.67 -9.27 -20.62
N LEU A 84 -12.58 -9.77 -19.40
CA LEU A 84 -11.53 -10.69 -18.99
C LEU A 84 -12.05 -12.10 -18.84
N THR A 85 -11.34 -13.05 -19.43
CA THR A 85 -11.52 -14.48 -19.14
C THR A 85 -10.98 -14.84 -17.76
N ASN A 86 -11.31 -16.02 -17.26
CA ASN A 86 -10.76 -16.48 -15.98
C ASN A 86 -9.22 -16.63 -16.05
N GLY A 87 -8.69 -17.09 -17.19
CA GLY A 87 -7.25 -17.19 -17.41
C GLY A 87 -6.55 -15.82 -17.36
N ASP A 88 -7.15 -14.79 -17.98
CA ASP A 88 -6.61 -13.43 -17.93
C ASP A 88 -6.57 -12.89 -16.50
N LYS A 89 -7.62 -13.15 -15.71
CA LYS A 89 -7.67 -12.77 -14.30
C LYS A 89 -6.58 -13.45 -13.46
N GLU A 90 -6.36 -14.74 -13.68
CA GLU A 90 -5.30 -15.50 -13.00
C GLU A 90 -3.91 -14.96 -13.35
N GLU A 91 -3.67 -14.66 -14.62
CA GLU A 91 -2.40 -14.08 -15.07
C GLU A 91 -2.17 -12.68 -14.47
N LEU A 92 -3.19 -11.83 -14.46
CA LEU A 92 -3.11 -10.52 -13.84
C LEU A 92 -2.81 -10.62 -12.34
N TRP A 93 -3.44 -11.55 -11.63
CA TRP A 93 -3.14 -11.80 -10.23
C TRP A 93 -1.72 -12.31 -10.03
N ARG A 94 -1.20 -13.12 -10.92
CA ARG A 94 0.20 -13.57 -10.88
C ARG A 94 1.14 -12.38 -11.04
N LYS A 95 0.91 -11.52 -12.02
CA LYS A 95 1.70 -10.29 -12.25
C LYS A 95 1.64 -9.34 -11.04
N ILE A 96 0.47 -9.14 -10.46
CA ILE A 96 0.32 -8.33 -9.24
C ILE A 96 1.19 -8.89 -8.11
N ARG A 97 1.17 -10.21 -7.87
CA ARG A 97 2.00 -10.85 -6.82
C ARG A 97 3.51 -10.67 -7.09
N GLU A 98 3.94 -10.83 -8.33
CA GLU A 98 5.33 -10.61 -8.72
C GLU A 98 5.77 -9.15 -8.49
N ASN A 99 4.93 -8.20 -8.89
CA ASN A 99 5.19 -6.78 -8.67
C ASN A 99 5.19 -6.41 -7.18
N GLN A 100 4.27 -6.97 -6.39
CA GLN A 100 4.26 -6.78 -4.94
C GLN A 100 5.60 -7.21 -4.31
N GLN A 101 6.11 -8.38 -4.69
CA GLN A 101 7.41 -8.85 -4.21
C GLN A 101 8.55 -7.94 -4.66
N ALA A 102 8.53 -7.48 -5.91
CA ALA A 102 9.54 -6.56 -6.42
C ALA A 102 9.53 -5.21 -5.66
N ILE A 103 8.36 -4.63 -5.42
CA ILE A 103 8.21 -3.37 -4.69
C ILE A 103 8.66 -3.55 -3.23
N LEU A 104 8.30 -4.65 -2.58
CA LEU A 104 8.69 -4.94 -1.20
C LEU A 104 10.21 -5.12 -1.06
N LYS A 105 10.87 -5.71 -2.06
CA LYS A 105 12.33 -5.87 -2.08
C LYS A 105 13.06 -4.54 -2.29
N GLN A 106 12.56 -3.67 -3.18
CA GLN A 106 13.21 -2.41 -3.51
C GLN A 106 13.06 -1.34 -2.44
N LYS A 107 11.90 -1.29 -1.80
CA LYS A 107 11.62 -0.32 -0.74
C LYS A 107 11.80 -1.00 0.60
N ARG A 108 12.59 -0.41 1.48
CA ARG A 108 12.55 -0.73 2.92
C ARG A 108 11.20 -0.24 3.49
N ILE A 109 10.15 -0.93 3.10
CA ILE A 109 8.80 -0.61 3.59
C ILE A 109 8.80 -0.99 5.07
N ARG A 110 8.53 0.00 5.91
CA ARG A 110 8.36 -0.22 7.35
C ARG A 110 7.22 -1.20 7.56
N HIS A 111 7.24 -1.91 8.68
CA HIS A 111 6.13 -2.74 9.12
C HIS A 111 4.83 -1.93 9.08
N GLN A 112 4.03 -2.16 8.06
CA GLN A 112 2.72 -1.54 7.88
C GLN A 112 1.72 -2.63 7.56
N ASN A 113 0.53 -2.47 8.10
CA ASN A 113 -0.58 -3.31 7.73
C ASN A 113 -1.23 -2.73 6.49
N PHE A 114 -1.43 -3.56 5.50
CA PHE A 114 -2.08 -3.18 4.25
C PHE A 114 -3.48 -3.77 4.24
N GLY A 115 -4.48 -2.88 4.24
CA GLY A 115 -5.88 -3.26 4.19
C GLY A 115 -6.52 -3.55 5.56
N GLU A 116 -7.81 -3.68 5.54
CA GLU A 116 -8.65 -3.79 6.74
C GLU A 116 -8.57 -5.17 7.41
N TYR A 117 -8.32 -6.22 6.61
CA TYR A 117 -8.20 -7.61 7.04
C TYR A 117 -7.02 -8.29 6.36
N SER A 118 -5.86 -7.66 6.35
CA SER A 118 -4.68 -8.27 5.74
C SER A 118 -3.85 -9.05 6.74
N LYS A 119 -3.34 -10.19 6.32
CA LYS A 119 -2.23 -10.81 7.04
C LYS A 119 -1.02 -9.91 6.92
N HIS A 120 -0.30 -9.76 8.02
CA HIS A 120 0.96 -9.04 7.99
C HIS A 120 1.94 -9.79 7.07
N ASN A 121 2.41 -9.11 6.05
CA ASN A 121 3.44 -9.61 5.13
C ASN A 121 4.36 -8.46 4.76
N CYS A 122 5.36 -8.21 5.57
CA CYS A 122 6.32 -7.13 5.37
C CYS A 122 7.52 -7.55 4.50
N GLY A 123 7.54 -8.79 4.01
CA GLY A 123 8.65 -9.34 3.24
C GLY A 123 9.89 -9.72 4.06
N TYR A 124 9.90 -9.52 5.37
CA TYR A 124 10.97 -9.98 6.24
C TYR A 124 10.63 -11.37 6.77
N GLU A 125 11.39 -12.39 6.40
CA GLU A 125 11.16 -13.79 6.80
C GLU A 125 11.15 -13.98 8.31
N THR A 126 11.97 -13.20 9.01
CA THR A 126 12.11 -13.24 10.47
C THR A 126 11.10 -12.38 11.22
N CYS A 127 10.11 -11.80 10.54
CA CYS A 127 9.12 -10.95 11.20
C CYS A 127 8.14 -11.80 12.01
N PRO A 128 8.08 -11.63 13.35
CA PRO A 128 7.18 -12.41 14.19
C PRO A 128 5.69 -12.10 13.94
N MET A 129 5.40 -11.04 13.19
CA MET A 129 4.04 -10.65 12.82
C MET A 129 3.57 -11.33 11.53
N ASN A 130 4.47 -11.99 10.77
CA ASN A 130 4.10 -12.62 9.52
C ASN A 130 2.99 -13.65 9.70
N GLY A 131 1.98 -13.54 8.85
CA GLY A 131 0.80 -14.41 8.88
C GLY A 131 -0.25 -14.06 9.94
N ILE A 132 0.02 -13.12 10.85
CA ILE A 132 -0.97 -12.66 11.84
C ILE A 132 -1.96 -11.74 11.14
N MET A 133 -3.25 -12.05 11.29
CA MET A 133 -4.30 -11.16 10.80
C MET A 133 -4.40 -9.92 11.69
N ILE A 134 -4.24 -8.76 11.08
CA ILE A 134 -4.32 -7.48 11.80
C ILE A 134 -5.47 -6.68 11.21
N LYS A 135 -6.44 -6.37 12.05
CA LYS A 135 -7.56 -5.50 11.72
C LYS A 135 -7.22 -4.08 12.18
N GLN A 136 -7.04 -3.17 11.24
CA GLN A 136 -6.88 -1.75 11.59
C GLN A 136 -8.24 -1.14 11.95
N GLY A 137 -8.28 -0.35 13.04
CA GLY A 137 -9.47 0.39 13.44
C GLY A 137 -10.62 -0.46 13.99
N SER A 138 -10.35 -1.69 14.44
CA SER A 138 -11.38 -2.48 15.12
C SER A 138 -11.27 -2.33 16.64
N PHE A 139 -12.42 -2.42 17.31
CA PHE A 139 -12.50 -2.49 18.76
C PHE A 139 -11.57 -3.56 19.37
N MET A 140 -11.39 -4.69 18.68
CA MET A 140 -10.47 -5.74 19.09
C MET A 140 -9.00 -5.39 18.90
N ALA A 141 -8.68 -4.46 18.02
CA ALA A 141 -7.31 -3.94 17.85
C ALA A 141 -6.98 -2.85 18.89
N GLU A 142 -7.98 -2.15 19.37
CA GLU A 142 -7.86 -1.17 20.46
C GLU A 142 -7.86 -1.84 21.84
N TYR A 143 -8.45 -3.02 21.95
CA TYR A 143 -8.40 -3.79 23.18
C TYR A 143 -6.99 -4.38 23.32
N GLU A 144 -6.24 -3.88 24.27
CA GLU A 144 -4.81 -4.15 24.56
C GLU A 144 -4.40 -5.62 24.74
N MET A 145 -5.22 -6.56 24.33
CA MET A 145 -5.08 -7.97 24.68
C MET A 145 -3.77 -8.62 24.28
N SER A 146 -2.99 -8.01 23.39
CA SER A 146 -1.69 -8.58 23.04
C SER A 146 -0.72 -7.60 22.40
N PHE A 147 -1.18 -6.44 21.96
CA PHE A 147 -0.34 -5.52 21.20
C PHE A 147 0.79 -4.91 22.02
N GLY A 148 0.58 -4.61 23.28
CA GLY A 148 1.63 -4.12 24.16
C GLY A 148 2.79 -5.11 24.30
N ASN A 149 2.51 -6.38 24.39
CA ASN A 149 3.54 -7.43 24.51
C ASN A 149 4.21 -7.73 23.15
N ILE A 150 3.44 -7.72 22.06
CA ILE A 150 3.98 -7.90 20.71
C ILE A 150 4.86 -6.71 20.32
N CYS A 151 4.42 -5.47 20.58
CA CYS A 151 5.25 -4.28 20.34
C CYS A 151 6.54 -4.30 21.16
N LYS A 152 6.50 -4.67 22.43
CA LYS A 152 7.69 -4.84 23.27
C LYS A 152 8.62 -5.94 22.73
N TYR A 153 8.07 -7.06 22.30
CA TYR A 153 8.84 -8.16 21.70
C TYR A 153 9.52 -7.73 20.40
N VAL A 154 8.80 -7.07 19.50
CA VAL A 154 9.35 -6.53 18.25
C VAL A 154 10.41 -5.47 18.52
N GLN A 155 10.19 -4.57 19.48
CA GLN A 155 11.19 -3.58 19.89
C GLN A 155 12.45 -4.26 20.46
N LYS A 156 12.29 -5.31 21.27
CA LYS A 156 13.40 -6.08 21.81
C LYS A 156 14.20 -6.76 20.69
N GLN A 157 13.53 -7.46 19.78
CA GLN A 157 14.19 -8.09 18.63
C GLN A 157 14.90 -7.08 17.73
N LYS A 158 14.28 -5.93 17.47
CA LYS A 158 14.92 -4.85 16.71
C LYS A 158 16.18 -4.34 17.41
N SER A 159 16.13 -4.16 18.72
CA SER A 159 17.28 -3.72 19.52
C SER A 159 18.40 -4.77 19.50
N GLU A 160 18.06 -6.05 19.60
CA GLU A 160 19.04 -7.16 19.54
C GLU A 160 19.69 -7.26 18.17
N ARG A 161 18.90 -7.08 17.08
CA ARG A 161 19.43 -7.06 15.72
C ARG A 161 20.40 -5.90 15.51
N ILE A 162 20.03 -4.68 15.90
CA ILE A 162 20.91 -3.50 15.80
C ILE A 162 22.21 -3.70 16.60
N LYS A 163 22.13 -4.32 17.80
CA LYS A 163 23.32 -4.65 18.58
C LYS A 163 24.21 -5.68 17.89
N SER A 164 23.61 -6.68 17.26
CA SER A 164 24.34 -7.69 16.49
C SER A 164 25.02 -7.08 15.25
N GLU A 165 24.30 -6.25 14.51
CA GLU A 165 24.83 -5.54 13.35
C GLU A 165 26.04 -4.65 13.73
N ARG A 166 25.93 -3.86 14.79
CA ARG A 166 27.04 -3.04 15.31
C ARG A 166 28.24 -3.86 15.78
N ARG A 167 28.00 -5.03 16.38
CA ARG A 167 29.10 -5.92 16.77
C ARG A 167 29.83 -6.49 15.56
N SER A 168 29.09 -6.86 14.51
CA SER A 168 29.67 -7.33 13.25
C SER A 168 30.49 -6.25 12.56
N GLU A 169 29.95 -5.01 12.49
CA GLU A 169 30.64 -3.85 11.92
C GLU A 169 31.94 -3.55 12.69
N ASN A 170 31.88 -3.51 14.02
CA ASN A 170 33.08 -3.30 14.84
C ASN A 170 34.13 -4.40 14.68
N LYS A 171 33.69 -5.65 14.49
CA LYS A 171 34.58 -6.75 14.23
C LYS A 171 35.31 -6.58 12.89
N ILE A 172 34.57 -6.23 11.83
CA ILE A 172 35.15 -5.97 10.50
C ILE A 172 36.16 -4.80 10.55
N ILE A 173 35.79 -3.69 11.24
CA ILE A 173 36.68 -2.54 11.40
C ILE A 173 37.97 -2.94 12.13
N ASN A 174 37.86 -3.68 13.23
CA ASN A 174 39.02 -4.13 13.99
C ASN A 174 39.88 -5.12 13.19
N GLU A 175 39.29 -5.99 12.38
CA GLU A 175 40.04 -6.89 11.49
C GLU A 175 40.79 -6.09 10.40
N GLN A 176 40.19 -5.02 9.86
CA GLN A 176 40.85 -4.15 8.87
C GLN A 176 41.98 -3.35 9.49
N LEU A 177 41.80 -2.80 10.70
CA LEU A 177 42.85 -2.05 11.40
C LEU A 177 44.03 -2.91 11.86
N ASN A 178 43.84 -4.22 12.07
CA ASN A 178 44.91 -5.15 12.45
C ASN A 178 45.67 -5.74 11.24
N LEU A 179 45.25 -5.40 10.01
CA LEU A 179 45.91 -5.79 8.75
C LEU A 179 46.80 -4.69 8.19
N GLU A 180 46.84 -3.49 8.79
CA GLU A 180 47.79 -2.40 8.53
C GLU A 180 48.94 -2.44 9.58
#